data_ae8b7421f783c0412eb4d5daba22bf8d
#
_entry.id   ae8b7421f783c0412eb4d5daba22bf8d
#
_cell.length_a   1.000
_cell.length_b   1.000
_cell.length_c   1.000
_cell.angle_alpha   90.00
_cell.angle_beta   90.00
_cell.angle_gamma   90.00
#
_symmetry.space_group_name_H-M   'P 1'
#
loop_
_entity.id
_entity.type
_entity.pdbx_description
1 polymer ?
#
loop_
_entity_poly.entity_id
_entity_poly.type
_entity_poly.pdbx_seq_one_letter_code
_entity_poly.pdbx_strand_id
1 'polypeptide(L)'
;MAATKIYVYGFSGHGAVVADVARACGYGEVVFLDDAKFDGKSVLKFDPSLEKADMIVAIGDNKIRRIIQERVKNAGFGVAHLIHPSAVVSKSAQVGEGAVVMPHAVINARAVIGDGAIINTGAIVEHDCEIGDFAHVSPNAALAGGVIVGQNTHLGIGSCVVQCIKIGANCVIGAGSVVVRDIADGSVAYGNPAKVRRNLS
;
A
#
# COMPACT_ATOMS: atom_id res chain seq x y z
N MET A 1 -1.70 -30.98 -1.13
CA MET A 1 -2.68 -29.87 -1.14
C MET A 1 -2.45 -29.11 -2.42
N ALA A 2 -3.51 -28.71 -3.17
CA ALA A 2 -3.35 -27.86 -4.35
C ALA A 2 -2.67 -26.56 -3.93
N ALA A 3 -1.79 -26.04 -4.78
CA ALA A 3 -1.13 -24.76 -4.53
C ALA A 3 -2.20 -23.66 -4.48
N THR A 4 -2.17 -22.83 -3.46
CA THR A 4 -3.11 -21.70 -3.31
C THR A 4 -2.81 -20.67 -4.40
N LYS A 5 -3.84 -20.29 -5.17
CA LYS A 5 -3.73 -19.37 -6.30
C LYS A 5 -4.01 -17.93 -5.87
N ILE A 6 -3.25 -16.99 -6.43
CA ILE A 6 -3.52 -15.55 -6.31
C ILE A 6 -3.36 -14.85 -7.66
N TYR A 7 -4.23 -13.91 -7.94
CA TYR A 7 -4.08 -12.97 -9.04
C TYR A 7 -3.39 -11.69 -8.55
N VAL A 8 -2.36 -11.26 -9.27
CA VAL A 8 -1.67 -9.98 -9.06
C VAL A 8 -2.09 -9.02 -10.17
N TYR A 9 -2.95 -8.06 -9.85
CA TYR A 9 -3.49 -7.13 -10.82
C TYR A 9 -2.58 -5.90 -10.96
N GLY A 10 -1.84 -5.83 -12.03
CA GLY A 10 -0.85 -4.83 -12.39
C GLY A 10 0.48 -5.47 -12.79
N PHE A 11 0.80 -5.50 -14.09
CA PHE A 11 2.05 -6.03 -14.62
C PHE A 11 3.07 -4.93 -14.83
N SER A 12 3.77 -4.61 -13.73
CA SER A 12 4.77 -3.54 -13.65
C SER A 12 5.91 -3.93 -12.71
N GLY A 13 6.92 -3.08 -12.55
CA GLY A 13 7.97 -3.31 -11.55
C GLY A 13 7.41 -3.49 -10.13
N HIS A 14 6.41 -2.68 -9.74
CA HIS A 14 5.72 -2.86 -8.45
C HIS A 14 4.95 -4.19 -8.41
N GLY A 15 4.28 -4.55 -9.51
CA GLY A 15 3.61 -5.85 -9.63
C GLY A 15 4.55 -7.04 -9.46
N ALA A 16 5.76 -6.97 -10.01
CA ALA A 16 6.77 -8.02 -9.83
C ALA A 16 7.16 -8.18 -8.35
N VAL A 17 7.38 -7.06 -7.64
CA VAL A 17 7.69 -7.10 -6.19
C VAL A 17 6.53 -7.68 -5.38
N VAL A 18 5.29 -7.28 -5.67
CA VAL A 18 4.10 -7.82 -4.98
C VAL A 18 3.94 -9.32 -5.25
N ALA A 19 4.24 -9.78 -6.47
CA ALA A 19 4.24 -11.22 -6.80
C ALA A 19 5.27 -12.01 -5.98
N ASP A 20 6.45 -11.43 -5.74
CA ASP A 20 7.46 -12.06 -4.87
C ASP A 20 6.98 -12.10 -3.41
N VAL A 21 6.31 -11.04 -2.93
CA VAL A 21 5.68 -11.05 -1.60
C VAL A 21 4.61 -12.15 -1.52
N ALA A 22 3.75 -12.29 -2.55
CA ALA A 22 2.73 -13.33 -2.58
C ALA A 22 3.35 -14.75 -2.49
N ARG A 23 4.41 -15.00 -3.26
CA ARG A 23 5.15 -16.27 -3.16
C ARG A 23 5.74 -16.50 -1.77
N ALA A 24 6.34 -15.46 -1.18
CA ALA A 24 6.87 -15.52 0.18
C ALA A 24 5.77 -15.78 1.24
N CYS A 25 4.53 -15.35 0.99
CA CYS A 25 3.35 -15.66 1.81
C CYS A 25 2.79 -17.07 1.59
N GLY A 26 3.37 -17.87 0.68
CA GLY A 26 2.99 -19.27 0.46
C GLY A 26 2.02 -19.51 -0.70
N TYR A 27 1.72 -18.53 -1.53
CA TYR A 27 0.96 -18.75 -2.76
C TYR A 27 1.82 -19.52 -3.77
N GLY A 28 1.35 -20.68 -4.16
CA GLY A 28 2.07 -21.56 -5.09
C GLY A 28 1.83 -21.22 -6.56
N GLU A 29 0.70 -20.57 -6.87
CA GLU A 29 0.36 -20.13 -8.21
C GLU A 29 0.09 -18.61 -8.20
N VAL A 30 0.90 -17.86 -8.92
CA VAL A 30 0.78 -16.40 -9.06
C VAL A 30 0.52 -16.06 -10.52
N VAL A 31 -0.66 -15.51 -10.81
CA VAL A 31 -1.10 -15.15 -12.17
C VAL A 31 -1.22 -13.65 -12.28
N PHE A 32 -0.56 -13.06 -13.27
CA PHE A 32 -0.68 -11.62 -13.51
C PHE A 32 -1.93 -11.26 -14.30
N LEU A 33 -2.58 -10.18 -13.90
CA LEU A 33 -3.64 -9.51 -14.64
C LEU A 33 -3.21 -8.10 -15.00
N ASP A 34 -3.48 -7.66 -16.24
CA ASP A 34 -3.28 -6.27 -16.66
C ASP A 34 -4.13 -5.98 -17.89
N ASP A 35 -5.03 -5.00 -17.82
CA ASP A 35 -5.94 -4.70 -18.93
C ASP A 35 -5.25 -4.03 -20.12
N ALA A 36 -4.10 -3.40 -19.89
CA ALA A 36 -3.32 -2.71 -20.93
C ALA A 36 -2.17 -3.55 -21.50
N LYS A 37 -1.61 -4.47 -20.69
CA LYS A 37 -0.40 -5.22 -21.01
C LYS A 37 -0.63 -6.72 -21.14
N PHE A 38 -1.89 -7.16 -21.33
CA PHE A 38 -2.19 -8.59 -21.47
C PHE A 38 -1.61 -9.16 -22.78
N ASP A 39 -1.09 -10.38 -22.73
CA ASP A 39 -0.56 -11.13 -23.86
C ASP A 39 -1.31 -12.44 -24.14
N GLY A 40 -2.30 -12.74 -23.30
CA GLY A 40 -3.12 -13.94 -23.37
C GLY A 40 -2.40 -15.24 -22.95
N LYS A 41 -1.16 -15.14 -22.45
CA LYS A 41 -0.34 -16.27 -22.03
C LYS A 41 0.19 -16.09 -20.61
N SER A 42 1.11 -15.15 -20.42
CA SER A 42 1.75 -14.85 -19.14
C SER A 42 1.02 -13.76 -18.34
N VAL A 43 0.30 -12.89 -19.04
CA VAL A 43 -0.52 -11.81 -18.44
C VAL A 43 -1.92 -11.92 -19.03
N LEU A 44 -2.90 -12.13 -18.17
CA LEU A 44 -4.31 -12.21 -18.55
C LEU A 44 -4.98 -10.85 -18.43
N LYS A 45 -6.10 -10.68 -19.12
CA LYS A 45 -7.00 -9.56 -18.91
C LYS A 45 -7.96 -9.88 -17.76
N PHE A 46 -8.34 -8.88 -16.97
CA PHE A 46 -9.35 -9.09 -15.95
C PHE A 46 -10.72 -9.42 -16.60
N ASP A 47 -11.29 -10.54 -16.19
CA ASP A 47 -12.62 -10.97 -16.56
C ASP A 47 -13.36 -11.47 -15.32
N PRO A 48 -14.60 -10.99 -15.05
CA PRO A 48 -15.40 -11.47 -13.91
C PRO A 48 -15.69 -12.98 -13.92
N SER A 49 -15.56 -13.64 -15.07
CA SER A 49 -15.74 -15.10 -15.23
C SER A 49 -14.53 -15.93 -14.87
N LEU A 50 -13.37 -15.31 -14.59
CA LEU A 50 -12.19 -16.02 -14.13
C LEU A 50 -12.52 -16.87 -12.89
N GLU A 51 -11.83 -18.00 -12.75
CA GLU A 51 -11.89 -18.83 -11.56
C GLU A 51 -11.69 -17.98 -10.31
N LYS A 52 -12.56 -18.14 -9.31
CA LYS A 52 -12.49 -17.35 -8.08
C LYS A 52 -11.30 -17.82 -7.24
N ALA A 53 -10.39 -16.89 -6.98
CA ALA A 53 -9.23 -17.04 -6.14
C ALA A 53 -8.94 -15.69 -5.46
N ASP A 54 -7.99 -15.66 -4.56
CA ASP A 54 -7.52 -14.42 -3.96
C ASP A 54 -6.96 -13.47 -5.02
N MET A 55 -7.12 -12.17 -4.79
CA MET A 55 -6.57 -11.13 -5.66
C MET A 55 -5.91 -10.04 -4.84
N ILE A 56 -4.82 -9.50 -5.37
CA ILE A 56 -4.13 -8.32 -4.83
C ILE A 56 -3.92 -7.30 -5.95
N VAL A 57 -4.22 -6.03 -5.69
CA VAL A 57 -4.02 -4.95 -6.67
C VAL A 57 -2.65 -4.32 -6.49
N ALA A 58 -1.75 -4.59 -7.43
CA ALA A 58 -0.35 -4.19 -7.40
C ALA A 58 -0.10 -2.93 -8.27
N ILE A 59 -0.82 -1.87 -8.00
CA ILE A 59 -0.76 -0.58 -8.69
C ILE A 59 -0.27 0.48 -7.72
N GLY A 60 0.82 1.18 -8.05
CA GLY A 60 1.42 2.21 -7.20
C GLY A 60 0.58 3.48 -7.08
N ASP A 61 -0.20 3.85 -8.11
CA ASP A 61 -1.11 4.98 -8.05
C ASP A 61 -2.28 4.68 -7.09
N ASN A 62 -2.43 5.51 -6.07
CA ASN A 62 -3.38 5.28 -4.99
C ASN A 62 -4.84 5.31 -5.47
N LYS A 63 -5.18 6.24 -6.38
CA LYS A 63 -6.54 6.39 -6.91
C LYS A 63 -6.91 5.25 -7.84
N ILE A 64 -5.99 4.88 -8.75
CA ILE A 64 -6.20 3.76 -9.67
C ILE A 64 -6.30 2.45 -8.88
N ARG A 65 -5.44 2.25 -7.87
CA ARG A 65 -5.48 1.07 -7.00
C ARG A 65 -6.85 0.93 -6.32
N ARG A 66 -7.42 2.04 -5.81
CA ARG A 66 -8.76 2.05 -5.22
C ARG A 66 -9.84 1.60 -6.22
N ILE A 67 -9.88 2.23 -7.39
CA ILE A 67 -10.88 1.93 -8.43
C ILE A 67 -10.82 0.44 -8.83
N ILE A 68 -9.62 -0.08 -9.01
CA ILE A 68 -9.44 -1.48 -9.42
C ILE A 68 -9.80 -2.43 -8.27
N GLN A 69 -9.46 -2.13 -7.02
CA GLN A 69 -9.84 -2.97 -5.89
C GLN A 69 -11.36 -3.02 -5.70
N GLU A 70 -12.05 -1.90 -5.82
CA GLU A 70 -13.53 -1.84 -5.79
C GLU A 70 -14.14 -2.67 -6.92
N ARG A 71 -13.60 -2.56 -8.14
CA ARG A 71 -14.02 -3.38 -9.29
C ARG A 71 -13.86 -4.89 -9.02
N VAL A 72 -12.74 -5.28 -8.45
CA VAL A 72 -12.43 -6.68 -8.08
C VAL A 72 -13.41 -7.19 -7.02
N LYS A 73 -13.65 -6.43 -5.97
CA LYS A 73 -14.61 -6.78 -4.90
C LYS A 73 -16.04 -6.91 -5.46
N ASN A 74 -16.47 -5.98 -6.30
CA ASN A 74 -17.80 -6.01 -6.93
C ASN A 74 -17.98 -7.20 -7.89
N ALA A 75 -16.90 -7.73 -8.45
CA ALA A 75 -16.91 -8.94 -9.24
C ALA A 75 -16.88 -10.24 -8.40
N GLY A 76 -16.87 -10.13 -7.07
CA GLY A 76 -16.94 -11.26 -6.14
C GLY A 76 -15.62 -12.03 -5.95
N PHE A 77 -14.47 -11.38 -6.18
CA PHE A 77 -13.17 -11.95 -5.82
C PHE A 77 -12.80 -11.61 -4.36
N GLY A 78 -12.12 -12.54 -3.69
CA GLY A 78 -11.48 -12.26 -2.41
C GLY A 78 -10.31 -11.28 -2.59
N VAL A 79 -10.22 -10.29 -1.72
CA VAL A 79 -9.09 -9.35 -1.73
C VAL A 79 -8.17 -9.70 -0.57
N ALA A 80 -7.00 -10.27 -0.89
CA ALA A 80 -6.01 -10.66 0.12
C ALA A 80 -5.23 -9.43 0.61
N HIS A 81 -4.85 -9.41 1.89
CA HIS A 81 -3.72 -8.63 2.33
C HIS A 81 -2.45 -9.50 2.32
N LEU A 82 -1.32 -8.91 2.00
CA LEU A 82 -0.05 -9.61 1.97
C LEU A 82 0.93 -8.99 2.97
N ILE A 83 1.48 -9.82 3.85
CA ILE A 83 2.50 -9.41 4.82
C ILE A 83 3.74 -10.26 4.58
N HIS A 84 4.81 -9.65 4.06
CA HIS A 84 6.05 -10.37 3.80
C HIS A 84 6.59 -10.99 5.10
N PRO A 85 7.08 -12.25 5.09
CA PRO A 85 7.57 -12.93 6.31
C PRO A 85 8.71 -12.22 7.04
N SER A 86 9.47 -11.35 6.36
CA SER A 86 10.52 -10.53 7.00
C SER A 86 10.01 -9.20 7.56
N ALA A 87 8.73 -8.87 7.39
CA ALA A 87 8.14 -7.70 8.04
C ALA A 87 7.91 -8.01 9.52
N VAL A 88 8.10 -6.99 10.37
CA VAL A 88 7.83 -7.09 11.81
C VAL A 88 6.52 -6.39 12.09
N VAL A 89 5.46 -7.15 12.36
CA VAL A 89 4.12 -6.61 12.63
C VAL A 89 3.68 -6.99 14.03
N SER A 90 3.33 -6.01 14.83
CA SER A 90 2.82 -6.21 16.19
C SER A 90 1.51 -7.00 16.16
N LYS A 91 1.32 -7.92 17.11
CA LYS A 91 0.06 -8.67 17.28
C LYS A 91 -1.16 -7.78 17.55
N SER A 92 -0.96 -6.58 18.05
CA SER A 92 -2.03 -5.61 18.31
C SER A 92 -2.25 -4.62 17.15
N ALA A 93 -1.47 -4.71 16.09
CA ALA A 93 -1.71 -3.94 14.87
C ALA A 93 -2.84 -4.57 14.05
N GLN A 94 -3.54 -3.74 13.28
CA GLN A 94 -4.58 -4.16 12.36
C GLN A 94 -4.15 -3.83 10.93
N VAL A 95 -4.39 -4.75 10.00
CA VAL A 95 -4.05 -4.59 8.58
C VAL A 95 -5.28 -4.86 7.74
N GLY A 96 -5.70 -3.88 6.96
CA GLY A 96 -6.91 -3.92 6.14
C GLY A 96 -6.79 -4.81 4.90
N GLU A 97 -7.92 -5.06 4.25
CA GLU A 97 -8.01 -5.84 3.02
C GLU A 97 -7.24 -5.18 1.88
N GLY A 98 -6.53 -5.97 1.07
CA GLY A 98 -5.76 -5.45 -0.08
C GLY A 98 -4.52 -4.65 0.31
N ALA A 99 -4.21 -4.53 1.59
CA ALA A 99 -2.97 -3.90 2.01
C ALA A 99 -1.76 -4.81 1.72
N VAL A 100 -0.63 -4.18 1.38
CA VAL A 100 0.64 -4.88 1.17
C VAL A 100 1.70 -4.34 2.12
N VAL A 101 2.25 -5.22 2.95
CA VAL A 101 3.38 -4.95 3.85
C VAL A 101 4.62 -5.61 3.26
N MET A 102 5.54 -4.78 2.80
CA MET A 102 6.72 -5.19 2.04
C MET A 102 7.84 -5.72 2.94
N PRO A 103 8.90 -6.31 2.36
CA PRO A 103 10.06 -6.80 3.12
C PRO A 103 10.62 -5.76 4.08
N HIS A 104 10.96 -6.20 5.29
CA HIS A 104 11.60 -5.40 6.35
C HIS A 104 10.81 -4.18 6.82
N ALA A 105 9.53 -4.04 6.45
CA ALA A 105 8.67 -3.03 7.05
C ALA A 105 8.38 -3.35 8.51
N VAL A 106 8.21 -2.32 9.33
CA VAL A 106 7.89 -2.45 10.76
C VAL A 106 6.57 -1.76 11.04
N ILE A 107 5.62 -2.47 11.65
CA ILE A 107 4.34 -1.94 12.11
C ILE A 107 4.19 -2.23 13.60
N ASN A 108 4.24 -1.19 14.41
CA ASN A 108 4.29 -1.29 15.86
C ASN A 108 2.89 -1.38 16.52
N ALA A 109 2.89 -1.41 17.85
CA ALA A 109 1.71 -1.72 18.65
C ALA A 109 0.53 -0.76 18.37
N ARG A 110 -0.67 -1.34 18.22
CA ARG A 110 -1.93 -0.63 18.01
C ARG A 110 -2.01 0.24 16.76
N ALA A 111 -1.04 0.13 15.84
CA ALA A 111 -1.14 0.79 14.56
C ALA A 111 -2.29 0.18 13.73
N VAL A 112 -3.00 1.04 13.00
CA VAL A 112 -4.11 0.65 12.12
C VAL A 112 -3.73 1.00 10.68
N ILE A 113 -3.71 0.00 9.82
CA ILE A 113 -3.41 0.13 8.39
C ILE A 113 -4.71 -0.09 7.61
N GLY A 114 -5.13 0.90 6.86
CA GLY A 114 -6.37 0.88 6.08
C GLY A 114 -6.32 -0.05 4.86
N ASP A 115 -7.48 -0.21 4.23
CA ASP A 115 -7.67 -1.05 3.05
C ASP A 115 -6.81 -0.56 1.87
N GLY A 116 -6.21 -1.50 1.15
CA GLY A 116 -5.41 -1.21 -0.03
C GLY A 116 -4.17 -0.32 0.23
N ALA A 117 -3.77 -0.11 1.48
CA ALA A 117 -2.57 0.66 1.80
C ALA A 117 -1.30 -0.11 1.43
N ILE A 118 -0.24 0.63 1.11
CA ILE A 118 1.09 0.07 0.86
C ILE A 118 2.04 0.55 1.96
N ILE A 119 2.54 -0.37 2.75
CA ILE A 119 3.66 -0.14 3.68
C ILE A 119 4.90 -0.74 3.02
N ASN A 120 5.67 0.13 2.37
CA ASN A 120 6.69 -0.29 1.42
C ASN A 120 7.98 -0.76 2.12
N THR A 121 8.94 -1.25 1.35
CA THR A 121 10.19 -1.85 1.81
C THR A 121 10.90 -1.00 2.86
N GLY A 122 11.16 -1.56 4.02
CA GLY A 122 11.85 -0.89 5.14
C GLY A 122 11.11 0.30 5.75
N ALA A 123 9.83 0.53 5.41
CA ALA A 123 9.05 1.60 6.03
C ALA A 123 8.74 1.28 7.50
N ILE A 124 8.69 2.31 8.33
CA ILE A 124 8.43 2.21 9.77
C ILE A 124 7.16 2.96 10.12
N VAL A 125 6.20 2.24 10.69
CA VAL A 125 4.96 2.78 11.25
C VAL A 125 4.96 2.51 12.75
N GLU A 126 5.21 3.53 13.55
CA GLU A 126 5.29 3.42 15.00
C GLU A 126 3.92 3.20 15.65
N HIS A 127 3.96 3.01 16.99
CA HIS A 127 2.77 2.70 17.79
C HIS A 127 1.68 3.78 17.66
N ASP A 128 0.42 3.37 17.76
CA ASP A 128 -0.75 4.25 17.72
C ASP A 128 -0.91 5.07 16.43
N CYS A 129 -0.22 4.71 15.35
CA CYS A 129 -0.39 5.35 14.04
C CYS A 129 -1.66 4.88 13.34
N GLU A 130 -2.29 5.78 12.58
CA GLU A 130 -3.42 5.48 11.72
C GLU A 130 -3.05 5.79 10.26
N ILE A 131 -3.02 4.77 9.40
CA ILE A 131 -2.73 4.89 7.98
C ILE A 131 -4.03 4.66 7.21
N GLY A 132 -4.54 5.70 6.58
CA GLY A 132 -5.82 5.66 5.87
C GLY A 132 -5.81 4.78 4.63
N ASP A 133 -7.02 4.45 4.14
CA ASP A 133 -7.21 3.60 2.99
C ASP A 133 -6.44 4.09 1.77
N PHE A 134 -5.84 3.16 1.06
CA PHE A 134 -5.07 3.42 -0.17
C PHE A 134 -3.93 4.43 0.01
N ALA A 135 -3.49 4.71 1.23
CA ALA A 135 -2.27 5.47 1.44
C ALA A 135 -1.03 4.66 1.04
N HIS A 136 0.05 5.35 0.74
CA HIS A 136 1.31 4.72 0.38
C HIS A 136 2.45 5.30 1.23
N VAL A 137 2.96 4.52 2.15
CA VAL A 137 4.17 4.80 2.92
C VAL A 137 5.33 4.21 2.12
N SER A 138 6.07 5.08 1.41
CA SER A 138 7.11 4.67 0.45
C SER A 138 8.32 4.03 1.12
N PRO A 139 9.27 3.44 0.36
CA PRO A 139 10.44 2.78 0.93
C PRO A 139 11.19 3.67 1.93
N ASN A 140 11.55 3.09 3.08
CA ASN A 140 12.29 3.76 4.16
C ASN A 140 11.64 5.05 4.70
N ALA A 141 10.36 5.30 4.44
CA ALA A 141 9.66 6.36 5.14
C ALA A 141 9.38 5.94 6.59
N ALA A 142 9.53 6.88 7.54
CA ALA A 142 9.41 6.60 8.97
C ALA A 142 8.42 7.56 9.64
N LEU A 143 7.43 6.99 10.34
CA LEU A 143 6.43 7.72 11.09
C LEU A 143 6.59 7.44 12.57
N ALA A 144 6.80 8.49 13.36
CA ALA A 144 6.84 8.39 14.82
C ALA A 144 5.46 8.13 15.42
N GLY A 145 5.39 7.82 16.71
CA GLY A 145 4.15 7.39 17.37
C GLY A 145 2.98 8.38 17.25
N GLY A 146 1.78 7.84 17.08
CA GLY A 146 0.52 8.59 17.02
C GLY A 146 0.35 9.45 15.75
N VAL A 147 1.08 9.19 14.68
CA VAL A 147 0.91 9.87 13.40
C VAL A 147 -0.35 9.38 12.70
N ILE A 148 -1.14 10.33 12.17
CA ILE A 148 -2.34 10.04 11.37
C ILE A 148 -2.05 10.44 9.92
N VAL A 149 -2.25 9.52 8.99
CA VAL A 149 -2.12 9.72 7.54
C VAL A 149 -3.47 9.48 6.87
N GLY A 150 -4.02 10.49 6.23
CA GLY A 150 -5.31 10.40 5.55
C GLY A 150 -5.27 9.50 4.30
N GLN A 151 -6.46 9.08 3.88
CA GLN A 151 -6.63 8.20 2.72
C GLN A 151 -5.99 8.76 1.44
N ASN A 152 -5.55 7.88 0.53
CA ASN A 152 -4.91 8.21 -0.75
C ASN A 152 -3.64 9.08 -0.63
N THR A 153 -3.12 9.33 0.56
CA THR A 153 -1.91 10.12 0.75
C THR A 153 -0.67 9.31 0.41
N HIS A 154 0.27 9.95 -0.28
CA HIS A 154 1.55 9.39 -0.65
C HIS A 154 2.68 10.04 0.16
N LEU A 155 3.34 9.26 0.99
CA LEU A 155 4.57 9.66 1.69
C LEU A 155 5.78 9.22 0.86
N GLY A 156 6.56 10.17 0.38
CA GLY A 156 7.70 9.93 -0.50
C GLY A 156 8.81 9.13 0.19
N ILE A 157 9.64 8.48 -0.63
CA ILE A 157 10.78 7.66 -0.19
C ILE A 157 11.65 8.41 0.84
N GLY A 158 11.99 7.74 1.96
CA GLY A 158 12.86 8.29 3.00
C GLY A 158 12.30 9.52 3.72
N SER A 159 11.01 9.82 3.62
CA SER A 159 10.40 10.90 4.41
C SER A 159 10.27 10.51 5.88
N CYS A 160 10.34 11.52 6.77
CA CYS A 160 10.18 11.33 8.20
C CYS A 160 9.05 12.21 8.73
N VAL A 161 8.23 11.67 9.63
CA VAL A 161 7.13 12.41 10.27
C VAL A 161 7.31 12.33 11.78
N VAL A 162 7.38 13.49 12.46
CA VAL A 162 7.50 13.52 13.92
C VAL A 162 6.18 13.10 14.59
N GLN A 163 6.24 12.77 15.88
CA GLN A 163 5.10 12.21 16.61
C GLN A 163 3.85 13.11 16.60
N CYS A 164 2.69 12.47 16.67
CA CYS A 164 1.37 13.08 16.80
C CYS A 164 0.99 14.10 15.69
N ILE A 165 1.64 14.00 14.53
CA ILE A 165 1.32 14.84 13.36
C ILE A 165 0.15 14.21 12.59
N LYS A 166 -0.73 15.08 12.09
CA LYS A 166 -1.80 14.72 11.17
C LYS A 166 -1.47 15.20 9.75
N ILE A 167 -1.38 14.24 8.82
CA ILE A 167 -1.30 14.50 7.39
C ILE A 167 -2.66 14.15 6.79
N GLY A 168 -3.31 15.11 6.15
CA GLY A 168 -4.64 14.96 5.59
C GLY A 168 -4.72 13.95 4.45
N ALA A 169 -5.93 13.83 3.89
CA ALA A 169 -6.20 12.95 2.75
C ALA A 169 -5.68 13.54 1.42
N ASN A 170 -5.40 12.67 0.44
CA ASN A 170 -4.96 13.06 -0.91
C ASN A 170 -3.73 13.96 -0.93
N CYS A 171 -2.85 13.85 0.06
CA CYS A 171 -1.60 14.60 0.12
C CYS A 171 -0.46 13.90 -0.62
N VAL A 172 0.54 14.67 -1.02
CA VAL A 172 1.82 14.16 -1.50
C VAL A 172 2.94 14.78 -0.68
N ILE A 173 3.66 13.96 0.05
CA ILE A 173 4.87 14.35 0.77
C ILE A 173 6.07 13.95 -0.09
N GLY A 174 6.93 14.91 -0.42
CA GLY A 174 8.10 14.67 -1.27
C GLY A 174 9.13 13.75 -0.62
N ALA A 175 9.96 13.11 -1.43
CA ALA A 175 11.05 12.26 -0.97
C ALA A 175 12.02 13.01 -0.03
N GLY A 176 12.52 12.35 1.02
CA GLY A 176 13.45 12.90 1.99
C GLY A 176 12.91 14.06 2.84
N SER A 177 11.60 14.30 2.83
CA SER A 177 11.00 15.40 3.59
C SER A 177 10.90 15.09 5.08
N VAL A 178 11.02 16.13 5.92
CA VAL A 178 10.84 16.04 7.37
C VAL A 178 9.59 16.82 7.77
N VAL A 179 8.50 16.10 8.05
CA VAL A 179 7.20 16.70 8.41
C VAL A 179 7.17 16.94 9.92
N VAL A 180 7.10 18.20 10.32
CA VAL A 180 7.14 18.64 11.73
C VAL A 180 5.87 19.40 12.16
N ARG A 181 4.86 19.49 11.28
CA ARG A 181 3.57 20.16 11.52
C ARG A 181 2.50 19.47 10.70
N ASP A 182 1.27 19.61 11.12
CA ASP A 182 0.11 19.11 10.40
C ASP A 182 0.05 19.64 8.95
N ILE A 183 -0.42 18.79 8.06
CA ILE A 183 -0.60 19.07 6.63
C ILE A 183 -2.07 18.90 6.30
N ALA A 184 -2.70 19.94 5.76
CA ALA A 184 -4.12 19.89 5.35
C ALA A 184 -4.34 19.00 4.13
N ASP A 185 -5.57 18.53 3.94
CA ASP A 185 -5.98 17.71 2.80
C ASP A 185 -5.55 18.31 1.46
N GLY A 186 -5.26 17.44 0.49
CA GLY A 186 -4.94 17.83 -0.89
C GLY A 186 -3.64 18.60 -1.06
N SER A 187 -2.75 18.60 -0.08
CA SER A 187 -1.51 19.38 -0.11
C SER A 187 -0.36 18.61 -0.74
N VAL A 188 0.51 19.34 -1.46
CA VAL A 188 1.85 18.88 -1.83
C VAL A 188 2.85 19.59 -0.93
N ALA A 189 3.58 18.85 -0.10
CA ALA A 189 4.56 19.38 0.85
C ALA A 189 5.91 18.67 0.70
N TYR A 190 7.00 19.42 0.77
CA TYR A 190 8.35 18.85 0.74
C TYR A 190 9.40 19.76 1.39
N GLY A 191 10.56 19.16 1.70
CA GLY A 191 11.74 19.82 2.26
C GLY A 191 12.03 19.41 3.71
N ASN A 192 13.08 19.99 4.27
CA ASN A 192 13.49 19.82 5.67
C ASN A 192 13.66 21.22 6.32
N PRO A 193 12.70 21.69 7.15
CA PRO A 193 11.40 21.07 7.40
C PRO A 193 10.47 21.16 6.17
N ALA A 194 9.53 20.22 6.05
CA ALA A 194 8.54 20.20 4.98
C ALA A 194 7.61 21.43 5.04
N LYS A 195 7.36 22.02 3.88
CA LYS A 195 6.43 23.14 3.72
C LYS A 195 5.44 22.83 2.61
N VAL A 196 4.18 23.19 2.79
CA VAL A 196 3.18 23.14 1.72
C VAL A 196 3.64 24.06 0.58
N ARG A 197 3.65 23.54 -0.64
CA ARG A 197 4.11 24.22 -1.84
C ARG A 197 2.99 24.53 -2.82
N ARG A 198 1.97 23.65 -2.85
CA ARG A 198 0.75 23.84 -3.64
C ARG A 198 -0.34 22.93 -3.12
N ASN A 199 -1.57 23.20 -3.48
CA ASN A 199 -2.70 22.29 -3.28
C ASN A 199 -2.98 21.53 -4.57
N LEU A 200 -3.43 20.29 -4.44
CA LEU A 200 -3.97 19.49 -5.54
C LEU A 200 -5.43 19.93 -5.73
N SER A 201 -5.74 20.49 -6.87
CA SER A 201 -7.11 20.84 -7.29
C SER A 201 -7.91 19.59 -7.60
#